data_10e7b3a6ca9913be3c938acd2ea5fad7
#
_entry.id   10e7b3a6ca9913be3c938acd2ea5fad7
#
_cell.length_a   1.000
_cell.length_b   1.000
_cell.length_c   1.000
_cell.angle_alpha   90.00
_cell.angle_beta   90.00
_cell.angle_gamma   90.00
#
_symmetry.space_group_name_H-M   'P 1'
#
loop_
_entity.id
_entity.type
_entity.pdbx_description
1 polymer ?
#
loop_
_entity_poly.entity_id
_entity_poly.type
_entity_poly.pdbx_seq_one_letter_code
_entity_poly.pdbx_strand_id
1 'polypeptide(L)'
;RETAYHRERFLARTEEPPQRVQMRCYVTSIQRCFDDIRGGYPALHDPNSYAVSQRFARDRRSAKSDGVVYDSVRRSGGQCVAAFWPDCVGACTQRTHYDYLWDGATIAQVIELKAVDF
;
A
#
# COMPACT_ATOMS: atom_id res chain seq x y z
N ARG A 1 0.51 3.55 5.65
CA ARG A 1 1.89 4.07 5.49
C ARG A 1 2.34 4.07 4.03
N GLU A 2 2.18 2.97 3.29
CA GLU A 2 2.60 2.90 1.88
C GLU A 2 1.91 3.96 1.02
N THR A 3 0.60 4.10 1.14
CA THR A 3 -0.15 5.10 0.37
C THR A 3 0.27 6.53 0.71
N ALA A 4 0.53 6.83 1.98
CA ALA A 4 1.03 8.13 2.40
C ALA A 4 2.41 8.42 1.80
N TYR A 5 3.31 7.44 1.80
CA TYR A 5 4.63 7.56 1.21
C TYR A 5 4.56 7.87 -0.30
N HIS A 6 3.76 7.14 -1.06
CA HIS A 6 3.64 7.36 -2.49
C HIS A 6 2.97 8.69 -2.82
N ARG A 7 1.94 9.10 -2.07
CA ARG A 7 1.31 10.41 -2.23
C ARG A 7 2.26 11.55 -1.92
N GLU A 8 3.04 11.42 -0.86
CA GLU A 8 4.04 12.41 -0.47
C GLU A 8 5.08 12.61 -1.58
N ARG A 9 5.59 11.53 -2.15
CA ARG A 9 6.54 11.61 -3.26
C ARG A 9 5.93 12.22 -4.51
N PHE A 10 4.69 11.88 -4.82
CA PHE A 10 3.98 12.45 -5.97
C PHE A 10 3.80 13.96 -5.80
N LEU A 11 3.29 14.40 -4.65
CA LEU A 11 3.05 15.82 -4.37
C LEU A 11 4.35 16.62 -4.34
N ALA A 12 5.44 16.07 -3.80
CA ALA A 12 6.75 16.70 -3.80
C ALA A 12 7.29 16.92 -5.22
N ARG A 13 7.08 15.96 -6.12
CA ARG A 13 7.54 16.06 -7.51
C ARG A 13 6.74 17.06 -8.34
N THR A 14 5.46 17.23 -8.02
CA THR A 14 4.57 18.14 -8.74
C THR A 14 4.52 19.55 -8.14
N GLU A 15 5.28 19.78 -7.07
CA GLU A 15 5.37 21.08 -6.37
C GLU A 15 3.99 21.64 -5.96
N GLU A 16 3.10 20.73 -5.53
CA GLU A 16 1.75 21.09 -5.14
C GLU A 16 1.72 21.98 -3.88
N PRO A 17 0.84 22.99 -3.84
CA PRO A 17 0.65 23.80 -2.62
C PRO A 17 0.00 22.95 -1.51
N PRO A 18 0.06 23.44 -0.24
CA PRO A 18 -0.63 22.78 0.86
C PRO A 18 -2.10 22.49 0.54
N GLN A 19 -2.53 21.24 0.79
CA GLN A 19 -3.89 20.80 0.48
C GLN A 19 -4.28 19.57 1.26
N ARG A 20 -5.58 19.24 1.23
CA ARG A 20 -6.12 17.98 1.71
C ARG A 20 -6.27 17.00 0.56
N VAL A 21 -5.83 15.77 0.75
CA VAL A 21 -6.04 14.68 -0.19
C VAL A 21 -6.99 13.67 0.45
N GLN A 22 -8.21 13.58 -0.09
CA GLN A 22 -9.20 12.64 0.43
C GLN A 22 -8.87 11.22 -0.01
N MET A 23 -8.85 10.29 0.95
CA MET A 23 -8.57 8.88 0.75
C MET A 23 -9.71 8.03 1.31
N ARG A 24 -9.91 6.86 0.72
CA ARG A 24 -10.89 5.88 1.18
C ARG A 24 -10.21 4.56 1.46
N CYS A 25 -10.60 3.93 2.56
CA CYS A 25 -10.19 2.58 2.89
C CYS A 25 -11.16 1.57 2.29
N TYR A 26 -10.64 0.57 1.62
CA TYR A 26 -11.40 -0.59 1.17
C TYR A 26 -10.87 -1.83 1.84
N VAL A 27 -11.77 -2.74 2.21
CA VAL A 27 -11.43 -4.01 2.84
C VAL A 27 -11.91 -5.14 1.94
N THR A 28 -11.06 -6.12 1.74
CA THR A 28 -11.38 -7.34 0.98
C THR A 28 -10.80 -8.55 1.69
N SER A 29 -11.20 -9.74 1.25
CA SER A 29 -10.64 -11.00 1.73
C SER A 29 -9.71 -11.63 0.69
N ILE A 30 -8.65 -12.28 1.17
CA ILE A 30 -7.75 -13.08 0.33
C ILE A 30 -8.40 -14.45 0.15
N GLN A 31 -8.53 -14.90 -1.10
CA GLN A 31 -9.23 -16.13 -1.46
C GLN A 31 -8.33 -17.21 -2.06
N ARG A 32 -7.01 -17.00 -2.02
CA ARG A 32 -6.00 -17.95 -2.51
C ARG A 32 -4.82 -18.01 -1.55
N CYS A 33 -3.94 -18.98 -1.73
CA CYS A 33 -2.70 -19.08 -0.99
C CYS A 33 -1.61 -18.26 -1.70
N PHE A 34 -0.98 -17.36 -0.96
CA PHE A 34 0.08 -16.51 -1.47
C PHE A 34 1.45 -17.00 -1.03
N ASP A 35 2.48 -16.73 -1.83
CA ASP A 35 3.86 -16.99 -1.44
C ASP A 35 4.23 -16.07 -0.27
N ASP A 36 4.85 -16.63 0.76
CA ASP A 36 5.21 -15.90 1.97
C ASP A 36 6.71 -15.60 2.00
N ILE A 37 7.05 -14.32 1.91
CA ILE A 37 8.43 -13.84 2.01
C ILE A 37 8.67 -12.96 3.24
N ARG A 38 7.78 -13.06 4.24
CA ARG A 38 7.93 -12.33 5.50
C ARG A 38 9.09 -12.89 6.33
N GLY A 39 9.70 -12.03 7.12
CA GLY A 39 10.73 -12.42 8.09
C GLY A 39 12.07 -12.76 7.47
N GLY A 40 12.38 -12.26 6.29
CA GLY A 40 13.65 -12.51 5.61
C GLY A 40 13.72 -11.77 4.28
N TYR A 41 14.60 -12.22 3.39
CA TYR A 41 14.76 -11.69 2.04
C TYR A 41 15.00 -10.17 2.00
N PRO A 42 16.09 -9.67 2.61
CA PRO A 42 16.32 -8.22 2.72
C PRO A 42 16.40 -7.51 1.36
N ALA A 43 16.86 -8.18 0.31
CA ALA A 43 16.91 -7.59 -1.03
C ALA A 43 15.52 -7.34 -1.63
N LEU A 44 14.50 -8.08 -1.20
CA LEU A 44 13.10 -7.90 -1.61
C LEU A 44 12.39 -6.82 -0.79
N HIS A 45 12.97 -6.40 0.33
CA HIS A 45 12.42 -5.45 1.27
C HIS A 45 13.26 -4.16 1.34
N ASP A 46 13.85 -3.75 0.22
CA ASP A 46 14.67 -2.54 0.15
C ASP A 46 13.76 -1.28 0.11
N PRO A 47 13.84 -0.40 1.12
CA PRO A 47 13.01 0.81 1.15
C PRO A 47 13.39 1.85 0.10
N ASN A 48 14.55 1.73 -0.54
CA ASN A 48 15.09 2.72 -1.47
C ASN A 48 14.98 2.30 -2.95
N SER A 49 14.68 1.02 -3.21
CA SER A 49 14.62 0.49 -4.58
C SER A 49 13.61 -0.64 -4.68
N TYR A 50 12.82 -0.62 -5.74
CA TYR A 50 11.88 -1.70 -6.08
C TYR A 50 12.40 -2.64 -7.17
N ALA A 51 13.62 -2.44 -7.67
CA ALA A 51 14.12 -3.16 -8.84
C ALA A 51 14.14 -4.69 -8.64
N VAL A 52 14.68 -5.15 -7.51
CA VAL A 52 14.75 -6.58 -7.17
C VAL A 52 13.38 -7.16 -6.89
N SER A 53 12.55 -6.48 -6.10
CA SER A 53 11.20 -6.95 -5.76
C SER A 53 10.28 -6.98 -6.98
N GLN A 54 10.37 -6.02 -7.88
CA GLN A 54 9.58 -6.02 -9.12
C GLN A 54 9.97 -7.17 -10.04
N ARG A 55 11.26 -7.47 -10.16
CA ARG A 55 11.73 -8.63 -10.94
C ARG A 55 11.22 -9.93 -10.34
N PHE A 56 11.35 -10.09 -9.04
CA PHE A 56 10.83 -11.24 -8.32
C PHE A 56 9.32 -11.42 -8.55
N ALA A 57 8.54 -10.35 -8.41
CA ALA A 57 7.10 -10.39 -8.63
C ALA A 57 6.73 -10.79 -10.06
N ARG A 58 7.45 -10.27 -11.07
CA ARG A 58 7.25 -10.68 -12.47
C ARG A 58 7.52 -12.17 -12.68
N ASP A 59 8.61 -12.68 -12.11
CA ASP A 59 8.96 -14.09 -12.23
C ASP A 59 7.90 -14.98 -11.55
N ARG A 60 7.42 -14.60 -10.38
CA ARG A 60 6.36 -15.32 -9.68
C ARG A 60 5.04 -15.28 -10.45
N ARG A 61 4.68 -14.13 -11.00
CA ARG A 61 3.49 -14.00 -11.85
C ARG A 61 3.58 -14.86 -13.10
N SER A 62 4.73 -14.90 -13.75
CA SER A 62 4.97 -15.77 -14.93
C SER A 62 4.88 -17.25 -14.56
N ALA A 63 5.26 -17.61 -13.34
CA ALA A 63 5.11 -18.97 -12.80
C ALA A 63 3.69 -19.29 -12.31
N LYS A 64 2.72 -18.41 -12.56
CA LYS A 64 1.30 -18.55 -12.17
C LYS A 64 1.06 -18.52 -10.65
N SER A 65 1.94 -17.91 -9.86
CA SER A 65 1.68 -17.62 -8.45
C SER A 65 0.45 -16.71 -8.33
N ASP A 66 -0.33 -16.92 -7.27
CA ASP A 66 -1.51 -16.08 -6.98
C ASP A 66 -1.13 -14.72 -6.38
N GLY A 67 -0.02 -14.66 -5.69
CA GLY A 67 0.45 -13.43 -5.07
C GLY A 67 1.52 -13.67 -4.02
N VAL A 68 1.90 -12.61 -3.33
CA VAL A 68 2.98 -12.58 -2.35
C VAL A 68 2.54 -11.84 -1.10
N VAL A 69 2.87 -12.39 0.07
CA VAL A 69 2.76 -11.71 1.37
C VAL A 69 4.14 -11.29 1.81
N TYR A 70 4.31 -10.04 2.19
CA TYR A 70 5.61 -9.49 2.56
C TYR A 70 5.50 -8.49 3.72
N ASP A 71 6.63 -8.15 4.32
CA ASP A 71 6.68 -7.17 5.39
C ASP A 71 6.62 -5.75 4.83
N SER A 72 5.87 -4.87 5.50
CA SER A 72 5.89 -3.45 5.15
C SER A 72 7.25 -2.83 5.49
N VAL A 73 7.88 -2.20 4.49
CA VAL A 73 9.13 -1.45 4.70
C VAL A 73 8.89 -0.05 5.27
N ARG A 74 7.62 0.39 5.32
CA ARG A 74 7.22 1.72 5.81
C ARG A 74 6.61 1.71 7.20
N ARG A 75 6.20 0.53 7.69
CA ARG A 75 5.62 0.37 9.02
C ARG A 75 6.18 -0.89 9.68
N SER A 76 6.92 -0.71 10.76
CA SER A 76 7.43 -1.83 11.55
C SER A 76 6.26 -2.70 12.06
N GLY A 77 6.38 -4.01 11.88
CA GLY A 77 5.33 -4.97 12.24
C GLY A 77 4.13 -5.03 11.29
N GLY A 78 4.08 -4.15 10.29
CA GLY A 78 3.03 -4.18 9.28
C GLY A 78 3.28 -5.23 8.20
N GLN A 79 2.21 -5.67 7.54
CA GLN A 79 2.28 -6.66 6.47
C GLN A 79 1.55 -6.15 5.25
N CYS A 80 2.01 -6.56 4.08
CA CYS A 80 1.45 -6.20 2.80
C CYS A 80 1.20 -7.45 1.96
N VAL A 81 0.28 -7.35 1.01
CA VAL A 81 0.05 -8.39 0.01
C VAL A 81 0.07 -7.78 -1.37
N ALA A 82 0.59 -8.54 -2.34
CA ALA A 82 0.48 -8.26 -3.75
C ALA A 82 -0.31 -9.39 -4.39
N ALA A 83 -1.57 -9.14 -4.73
CA ALA A 83 -2.41 -10.09 -5.45
C ALA A 83 -2.18 -9.90 -6.96
N PHE A 84 -1.82 -10.96 -7.66
CA PHE A 84 -1.46 -10.86 -9.07
C PHE A 84 -2.66 -10.97 -10.02
N TRP A 85 -3.78 -11.49 -9.54
CA TRP A 85 -4.97 -11.73 -10.33
C TRP A 85 -6.23 -11.25 -9.59
N PRO A 86 -7.23 -10.72 -10.28
CA PRO A 86 -8.44 -10.19 -9.64
C PRO A 86 -9.23 -11.21 -8.82
N ASP A 87 -9.22 -12.48 -9.21
CA ASP A 87 -9.94 -13.56 -8.53
C ASP A 87 -9.25 -14.06 -7.26
N CYS A 88 -8.05 -13.54 -6.95
CA CYS A 88 -7.35 -13.85 -5.70
C CYS A 88 -7.93 -13.12 -4.49
N VAL A 89 -8.77 -12.13 -4.70
CA VAL A 89 -9.43 -11.34 -3.67
C VAL A 89 -10.93 -11.31 -3.88
N GLY A 90 -11.68 -11.13 -2.79
CA GLY A 90 -13.13 -11.00 -2.84
C GLY A 90 -13.59 -9.59 -3.20
N ALA A 91 -14.88 -9.34 -3.08
CA ALA A 91 -15.45 -8.01 -3.28
C ALA A 91 -14.90 -7.04 -2.24
N CYS A 92 -14.57 -5.82 -2.69
CA CYS A 92 -14.11 -4.76 -1.80
C CYS A 92 -15.29 -4.08 -1.11
N THR A 93 -15.19 -3.88 0.21
CA THR A 93 -16.16 -3.12 0.99
C THR A 93 -15.51 -1.80 1.41
N GLN A 94 -16.18 -0.70 1.11
CA GLN A 94 -15.74 0.62 1.55
C GLN A 94 -15.89 0.76 3.06
N ARG A 95 -14.85 1.29 3.70
CA ARG A 95 -14.78 1.52 5.13
C ARG A 95 -14.52 3.01 5.41
N THR A 96 -13.56 3.29 6.24
CA THR A 96 -13.23 4.61 6.75
C THR A 96 -12.70 5.53 5.65
N HIS A 97 -13.06 6.82 5.75
CA HIS A 97 -12.48 7.88 4.95
C HIS A 97 -11.39 8.58 5.74
N TYR A 98 -10.34 9.03 5.03
CA TYR A 98 -9.23 9.77 5.62
C TYR A 98 -8.95 11.03 4.79
N ASP A 99 -8.50 12.08 5.49
CA ASP A 99 -7.85 13.22 4.86
C ASP A 99 -6.36 13.17 5.14
N TYR A 100 -5.55 13.18 4.09
CA TYR A 100 -4.11 13.35 4.18
C TYR A 100 -3.80 14.84 4.04
N LEU A 101 -3.16 15.42 5.05
CA LEU A 101 -2.82 16.83 5.07
C LEU A 101 -1.41 17.03 4.52
N TRP A 102 -1.33 17.55 3.30
CA TRP A 102 -0.09 17.96 2.66
C TRP A 102 0.24 19.40 3.04
N ASP A 103 1.40 19.62 3.65
CA ASP A 103 1.83 20.94 4.12
C ASP A 103 2.70 21.71 3.13
N GLY A 104 2.92 21.16 1.94
CA GLY A 104 3.82 21.69 0.91
C GLY A 104 5.17 20.97 0.85
N ALA A 105 5.48 20.12 1.83
CA ALA A 105 6.72 19.36 1.91
C ALA A 105 6.50 17.89 2.28
N THR A 106 5.60 17.62 3.23
CA THR A 106 5.30 16.26 3.71
C THR A 106 3.81 16.08 3.96
N ILE A 107 3.38 14.83 4.07
CA ILE A 107 2.06 14.52 4.65
C ILE A 107 2.23 14.59 6.17
N ALA A 108 1.93 15.77 6.72
CA ALA A 108 2.16 16.12 8.11
C ALA A 108 1.20 15.39 9.06
N GLN A 109 -0.03 15.09 8.58
CA GLN A 109 -1.08 14.53 9.40
C GLN A 109 -2.06 13.71 8.58
N VAL A 110 -2.62 12.67 9.17
CA VAL A 110 -3.72 11.87 8.61
C VAL A 110 -4.89 11.95 9.58
N ILE A 111 -6.04 12.40 9.08
CA ILE A 111 -7.26 12.55 9.87
C ILE A 111 -8.28 11.50 9.44
N GLU A 112 -8.81 10.75 10.40
CA GLU A 112 -9.92 9.83 10.19
C GLU A 112 -11.23 10.60 10.22
N LEU A 113 -12.06 10.40 9.19
CA LEU A 113 -13.37 11.04 9.08
C LEU A 113 -14.44 10.04 9.51
N LYS A 114 -15.28 10.43 10.46
CA LYS A 114 -16.38 9.61 10.96
C LYS A 114 -17.71 10.28 10.69
N ALA A 115 -18.70 9.49 10.28
CA ALA A 115 -20.07 9.97 10.18
C ALA A 115 -20.63 10.28 11.56
N VAL A 116 -21.43 11.32 11.64
CA VAL A 116 -22.12 11.71 12.88
C VAL A 116 -23.61 11.54 12.67
N ASP A 117 -24.26 10.84 13.59
CA ASP A 117 -25.72 10.71 13.59
C ASP A 117 -26.33 11.97 14.26
N PHE A 118 -27.39 12.46 13.65
CA PHE A 118 -28.15 13.62 14.13
C PHE A 118 -29.41 13.20 14.84
#